data_3c761abe9954d348148f87879693a14c
#
_entry.id   3c761abe9954d348148f87879693a14c
#
_cell.length_a   1.000
_cell.length_b   1.000
_cell.length_c   1.000
_cell.angle_alpha   90.00
_cell.angle_beta   90.00
_cell.angle_gamma   90.00
#
_symmetry.space_group_name_H-M   'P 1'
#
loop_
_entity.id
_entity.type
_entity.pdbx_description
1 polymer ?
#
loop_
_entity_poly.entity_id
_entity_poly.type
_entity_poly.pdbx_seq_one_letter_code
_entity_poly.pdbx_strand_id
1 'polypeptide(L)'
;MNITEALTFDDVLLVPAESSVLPAQTSTSTRLTRTITLGIPLLSAAMDTVTENRLAIAMAQAGGIGVIHKNFTPAEQADEVRKVKRFESGMVVDPITIH
;
A
#
# COMPACT_ATOMS: atom_id res chain seq x y z
N MET A 1 -5.90 35.13 -6.73
CA MET A 1 -5.37 33.87 -6.23
C MET A 1 -6.39 33.24 -5.29
N ASN A 2 -6.75 32.01 -5.54
CA ASN A 2 -7.64 31.26 -4.64
C ASN A 2 -6.77 30.55 -3.60
N ILE A 3 -7.03 30.83 -2.32
CA ILE A 3 -6.33 30.18 -1.22
C ILE A 3 -7.30 29.19 -0.57
N THR A 4 -6.90 27.92 -0.56
CA THR A 4 -7.67 26.86 0.10
C THR A 4 -7.08 26.59 1.47
N GLU A 5 -7.92 26.59 2.50
CA GLU A 5 -7.49 26.20 3.84
C GLU A 5 -7.26 24.69 3.87
N ALA A 6 -6.12 24.27 4.43
CA ALA A 6 -5.79 22.88 4.63
C ALA A 6 -5.07 22.74 5.97
N LEU A 7 -5.31 21.60 6.64
CA LEU A 7 -4.76 21.34 7.96
C LEU A 7 -3.74 20.21 7.89
N THR A 8 -2.72 20.29 8.73
CA THR A 8 -1.77 19.20 8.93
C THR A 8 -2.15 18.41 10.17
N PHE A 9 -1.53 17.25 10.34
CA PHE A 9 -1.77 16.44 11.54
C PHE A 9 -1.35 17.16 12.83
N ASP A 10 -0.43 18.11 12.74
CA ASP A 10 -0.03 18.92 13.90
C ASP A 10 -1.13 19.87 14.36
N ASP A 11 -2.08 20.17 13.49
CA ASP A 11 -3.15 21.14 13.76
C ASP A 11 -4.42 20.49 14.30
N VAL A 12 -4.53 19.15 14.25
CA VAL A 12 -5.79 18.45 14.53
C VAL A 12 -5.57 17.24 15.42
N LEU A 13 -6.63 16.87 16.14
CA LEU A 13 -6.70 15.64 16.91
C LEU A 13 -7.97 14.89 16.55
N LEU A 14 -7.94 13.58 16.68
CA LEU A 14 -9.14 12.77 16.52
C LEU A 14 -10.06 12.97 17.72
N VAL A 15 -11.34 13.19 17.45
CA VAL A 15 -12.35 13.31 18.51
C VAL A 15 -12.73 11.89 18.94
N PRO A 16 -12.55 11.55 20.24
CA PRO A 16 -12.99 10.27 20.74
C PRO A 16 -14.51 10.09 20.60
N ALA A 17 -14.91 8.88 20.29
CA ALA A 17 -16.33 8.54 20.17
C ALA A 17 -16.60 7.26 20.97
N GLU A 18 -17.87 7.05 21.33
CA GLU A 18 -18.28 5.81 21.98
C GLU A 18 -18.05 4.62 21.05
N SER A 19 -17.56 3.53 21.61
CA SER A 19 -17.34 2.28 20.88
C SER A 19 -17.68 1.08 21.74
N SER A 20 -18.32 0.10 21.12
CA SER A 20 -18.57 -1.20 21.72
C SER A 20 -17.67 -2.29 21.16
N VAL A 21 -16.69 -1.92 20.34
CA VAL A 21 -15.78 -2.86 19.69
C VAL A 21 -14.56 -3.09 20.57
N LEU A 22 -14.26 -4.36 20.85
CA LEU A 22 -13.04 -4.72 21.59
C LEU A 22 -11.83 -4.61 20.66
N PRO A 23 -10.64 -4.31 21.18
CA PRO A 23 -9.43 -4.19 20.35
C PRO A 23 -9.18 -5.39 19.45
N ALA A 24 -9.41 -6.59 19.92
CA ALA A 24 -9.23 -7.82 19.14
C ALA A 24 -10.24 -7.97 17.98
N GLN A 25 -11.33 -7.23 18.05
CA GLN A 25 -12.40 -7.27 17.03
C GLN A 25 -12.30 -6.10 16.04
N THR A 26 -11.29 -5.25 16.21
CA THR A 26 -11.10 -4.10 15.36
C THR A 26 -10.70 -4.54 13.94
N SER A 27 -11.33 -3.95 12.94
CA SER A 27 -10.97 -4.16 11.54
C SER A 27 -10.38 -2.87 10.97
N THR A 28 -9.22 -2.99 10.33
CA THR A 28 -8.57 -1.90 9.61
C THR A 28 -8.81 -1.99 8.11
N SER A 29 -9.64 -2.95 7.69
CA SER A 29 -9.97 -3.11 6.27
C SER A 29 -10.60 -1.85 5.70
N THR A 30 -10.16 -1.46 4.52
CA THR A 30 -10.64 -0.25 3.85
C THR A 30 -10.70 -0.47 2.35
N ARG A 31 -11.53 0.31 1.70
CA ARG A 31 -11.68 0.26 0.25
C ARG A 31 -10.91 1.41 -0.39
N LEU A 32 -9.95 1.05 -1.24
CA LEU A 32 -9.16 2.02 -1.97
C LEU A 32 -9.87 2.49 -3.25
N THR A 33 -10.42 1.55 -3.99
CA THR A 33 -11.20 1.81 -5.21
C THR A 33 -12.46 0.96 -5.19
N ARG A 34 -13.26 1.04 -6.24
CA ARG A 34 -14.47 0.22 -6.35
C ARG A 34 -14.18 -1.28 -6.29
N THR A 35 -13.00 -1.69 -6.71
CA THR A 35 -12.62 -3.09 -6.83
C THR A 35 -11.42 -3.49 -5.97
N ILE A 36 -10.76 -2.53 -5.33
CA ILE A 36 -9.57 -2.81 -4.52
C ILE A 36 -9.87 -2.53 -3.05
N THR A 37 -9.73 -3.56 -2.23
CA THR A 37 -9.85 -3.48 -0.77
C THR A 37 -8.48 -3.77 -0.15
N LEU A 38 -8.12 -2.99 0.85
CA LEU A 38 -6.86 -3.15 1.59
C LEU A 38 -7.15 -3.67 2.99
N GLY A 39 -6.23 -4.46 3.53
CA GLY A 39 -6.30 -4.91 4.92
C GLY A 39 -5.93 -3.82 5.92
N ILE A 40 -5.06 -2.90 5.53
CA ILE A 40 -4.70 -1.70 6.29
C ILE A 40 -4.77 -0.47 5.37
N PRO A 41 -5.14 0.70 5.91
CA PRO A 41 -5.34 1.90 5.09
C PRO A 41 -4.01 2.64 4.83
N LEU A 42 -3.03 1.94 4.28
CA LEU A 42 -1.71 2.50 4.00
C LEU A 42 -1.31 2.29 2.54
N LEU A 43 -0.83 3.38 1.93
CA LEU A 43 -0.22 3.36 0.62
C LEU A 43 1.20 3.91 0.73
N SER A 44 2.15 3.33 -0.01
CA SER A 44 3.45 3.97 -0.13
C SER A 44 3.49 4.89 -1.34
N ALA A 45 4.14 6.04 -1.17
CA ALA A 45 4.16 7.10 -2.17
C ALA A 45 4.92 6.69 -3.43
N ALA A 46 4.43 7.13 -4.59
CA ALA A 46 5.07 6.93 -5.88
C ALA A 46 6.23 7.92 -6.06
N MET A 47 7.22 7.82 -5.19
CA MET A 47 8.39 8.69 -5.17
C MET A 47 9.65 7.92 -5.47
N ASP A 48 10.55 8.55 -6.20
CA ASP A 48 11.87 8.00 -6.49
C ASP A 48 12.59 7.65 -5.19
N THR A 49 13.29 6.53 -5.18
CA THR A 49 14.00 5.97 -4.02
C THR A 49 13.10 5.57 -2.84
N VAL A 50 11.79 5.78 -2.93
CA VAL A 50 10.85 5.38 -1.89
C VAL A 50 10.16 4.07 -2.24
N THR A 51 9.36 4.04 -3.32
CA THR A 51 8.59 2.84 -3.66
C THR A 51 9.10 2.19 -4.94
N GLU A 52 9.85 1.11 -4.75
CA GLU A 52 10.28 0.19 -5.77
C GLU A 52 9.82 -1.21 -5.36
N ASN A 53 10.30 -2.26 -6.00
CA ASN A 53 9.78 -3.60 -5.75
C ASN A 53 9.83 -4.03 -4.26
N ARG A 54 10.91 -3.70 -3.56
CA ARG A 54 11.09 -4.13 -2.15
C ARG A 54 10.02 -3.56 -1.23
N LEU A 55 9.81 -2.24 -1.28
CA LEU A 55 8.79 -1.61 -0.44
C LEU A 55 7.38 -2.02 -0.89
N ALA A 56 7.14 -2.12 -2.20
CA ALA A 56 5.84 -2.55 -2.71
C ALA A 56 5.49 -3.96 -2.20
N ILE A 57 6.46 -4.88 -2.17
CA ILE A 57 6.28 -6.22 -1.62
C ILE A 57 5.98 -6.14 -0.11
N ALA A 58 6.77 -5.38 0.64
CA ALA A 58 6.57 -5.23 2.07
C ALA A 58 5.21 -4.62 2.42
N MET A 59 4.78 -3.61 1.65
CA MET A 59 3.46 -3.02 1.82
C MET A 59 2.35 -4.02 1.56
N ALA A 60 2.47 -4.82 0.51
CA ALA A 60 1.49 -5.84 0.18
C ALA A 60 1.41 -6.92 1.27
N GLN A 61 2.55 -7.35 1.80
CA GLN A 61 2.58 -8.32 2.89
C GLN A 61 1.92 -7.80 4.16
N ALA A 62 2.01 -6.49 4.41
CA ALA A 62 1.37 -5.87 5.56
C ALA A 62 -0.13 -5.61 5.36
N GLY A 63 -0.63 -5.78 4.14
CA GLY A 63 -2.04 -5.55 3.82
C GLY A 63 -2.33 -4.19 3.17
N GLY A 64 -1.31 -3.38 2.94
CA GLY A 64 -1.40 -2.12 2.22
C GLY A 64 -1.11 -2.29 0.74
N ILE A 65 -0.74 -1.19 0.09
CA ILE A 65 -0.38 -1.20 -1.33
C ILE A 65 0.77 -0.25 -1.60
N GLY A 66 1.67 -0.66 -2.49
CA GLY A 66 2.74 0.19 -2.98
C GLY A 66 2.44 0.71 -4.38
N VAL A 67 2.77 1.97 -4.61
CA VAL A 67 2.67 2.57 -5.95
C VAL A 67 4.08 2.83 -6.46
N ILE A 68 4.48 2.09 -7.47
CA ILE A 68 5.82 2.18 -8.06
C ILE A 68 5.96 3.55 -8.75
N HIS A 69 7.05 4.25 -8.48
CA HIS A 69 7.31 5.55 -9.08
C HIS A 69 7.63 5.42 -10.58
N LYS A 70 7.62 6.56 -11.26
CA LYS A 70 7.79 6.60 -12.72
C LYS A 70 9.18 7.03 -13.19
N ASN A 71 10.12 7.21 -12.28
CA ASN A 71 11.48 7.62 -12.66
C ASN A 71 12.29 6.44 -13.18
N PHE A 72 11.72 5.76 -14.14
CA PHE A 72 12.26 4.58 -14.84
C PHE A 72 11.94 4.71 -16.32
N THR A 73 12.66 3.99 -17.14
CA THR A 73 12.15 3.69 -18.47
C THR A 73 10.91 2.79 -18.35
N PRO A 74 10.02 2.77 -19.35
CA PRO A 74 8.86 1.86 -19.29
C PRO A 74 9.26 0.40 -19.05
N ALA A 75 10.34 -0.05 -19.64
CA ALA A 75 10.83 -1.42 -19.46
C ALA A 75 11.30 -1.69 -18.04
N GLU A 76 12.02 -0.74 -17.44
CA GLU A 76 12.48 -0.85 -16.05
C GLU A 76 11.32 -0.86 -15.08
N GLN A 77 10.34 0.02 -15.27
CA GLN A 77 9.15 0.07 -14.42
C GLN A 77 8.36 -1.24 -14.53
N ALA A 78 8.19 -1.74 -15.75
CA ALA A 78 7.52 -3.02 -15.97
C ALA A 78 8.25 -4.16 -15.25
N ASP A 79 9.58 -4.11 -15.21
CA ASP A 79 10.38 -5.12 -14.51
C ASP A 79 10.16 -5.07 -13.00
N GLU A 80 10.09 -3.86 -12.43
CA GLU A 80 9.77 -3.69 -11.01
C GLU A 80 8.39 -4.27 -10.68
N VAL A 81 7.38 -4.01 -11.51
CA VAL A 81 6.05 -4.57 -11.34
C VAL A 81 6.09 -6.11 -11.44
N ARG A 82 6.85 -6.64 -12.40
CA ARG A 82 7.00 -8.09 -12.54
C ARG A 82 7.58 -8.75 -11.30
N LYS A 83 8.57 -8.11 -10.68
CA LYS A 83 9.17 -8.62 -9.44
C LYS A 83 8.15 -8.72 -8.33
N VAL A 84 7.31 -7.71 -8.17
CA VAL A 84 6.24 -7.72 -7.17
C VAL A 84 5.22 -8.82 -7.47
N LYS A 85 4.77 -8.93 -8.70
CA LYS A 85 3.77 -9.93 -9.10
C LYS A 85 4.32 -11.35 -9.01
N ARG A 86 5.58 -11.53 -9.31
CA ARG A 86 6.23 -12.83 -9.17
C ARG A 86 6.29 -13.26 -7.70
N PHE A 87 6.61 -12.36 -6.81
CA PHE A 87 6.61 -12.62 -5.38
C PHE A 87 5.22 -13.01 -4.90
N GLU A 88 4.19 -12.27 -5.31
CA GLU A 88 2.80 -12.55 -4.99
C GLU A 88 2.39 -13.95 -5.48
N SER A 89 2.75 -14.30 -6.71
CA SER A 89 2.49 -15.62 -7.27
C SER A 89 3.22 -16.72 -6.51
N GLY A 90 4.44 -16.47 -6.08
CA GLY A 90 5.23 -17.41 -5.30
C GLY A 90 4.67 -17.68 -3.91
N MET A 91 3.87 -16.78 -3.37
CA MET A 91 3.17 -16.99 -2.09
C MET A 91 1.93 -17.88 -2.24
N VAL A 92 1.32 -17.90 -3.41
CA VAL A 92 0.08 -18.60 -3.68
C VAL A 92 0.33 -19.99 -4.27
N VAL A 93 1.36 -20.12 -5.08
CA VAL A 93 1.70 -21.34 -5.80
C VAL A 93 2.96 -21.92 -5.18
N ASP A 94 2.96 -23.23 -4.97
CA ASP A 94 4.15 -23.91 -4.52
C ASP A 94 5.35 -23.55 -5.38
N PRO A 95 6.48 -23.32 -4.75
CA PRO A 95 7.69 -23.00 -5.49
C PRO A 95 7.96 -24.11 -6.48
N ILE A 96 8.28 -23.70 -7.65
CA ILE A 96 8.71 -24.61 -8.68
C ILE A 96 9.94 -25.32 -8.19
N THR A 97 9.89 -26.62 -8.20
CA THR A 97 11.04 -27.42 -7.92
C THR A 97 12.17 -27.04 -8.86
N ILE A 98 13.27 -26.70 -8.28
CA ILE A 98 14.47 -26.40 -9.05
C ILE A 98 15.16 -27.74 -9.33
N HIS A 99 15.45 -27.93 -10.58
CA HIS A 99 16.19 -29.11 -11.05
C HIS A 99 17.64 -28.76 -11.30
#